data_518de17ef7db06979716c00e778b1ca4
#
_entry.id   518de17ef7db06979716c00e778b1ca4
#
_cell.length_a   1.000
_cell.length_b   1.000
_cell.length_c   1.000
_cell.angle_alpha   90.00
_cell.angle_beta   90.00
_cell.angle_gamma   90.00
#
_symmetry.space_group_name_H-M   'P 1'
#
loop_
_entity.id
_entity.type
_entity.pdbx_description
1 polymer ?
#
loop_
_entity_poly.entity_id
_entity_poly.type
_entity_poly.pdbx_seq_one_letter_code
_entity_poly.pdbx_strand_id
1 'polypeptide(L)'
;VQGIRAGMHLEMPGKPARITNKMIVEAIKNNELDEKQLDAVVKDILRIVFLAQDNQQEPTDIKVEEHHQLARKVAAEAMTLLKNSKKLLPLDKSQYKKIAVIGEFAENPRYQGNGSSQVKPTKLDKFIDVIRDEYGQGIEISYSAGYSLSNDDDLSLIAEAAKVAGQADVAIVLAGLPLSYESEGIDRKHIDLPPSHNQLISAVAKAQPNTAVALINGSAIAMPWVDEVSAILETWLGGQAGAGAIADTLFGKVNPSGKLAETFPKRLEDSPAFINFPGEDGQVIYGERMFVGY
;
A
#
# COMPACT_ATOMS: atom_id res chain seq x y z
N VAL A 1 22.70 27.18 -10.25
CA VAL A 1 23.68 27.55 -11.29
C VAL A 1 24.31 26.29 -11.88
N GLN A 2 24.96 25.41 -11.09
CA GLN A 2 25.60 24.18 -11.58
C GLN A 2 24.65 23.27 -12.37
N GLY A 3 23.42 23.12 -11.91
CA GLY A 3 22.40 22.33 -12.62
C GLY A 3 22.12 22.87 -14.03
N ILE A 4 21.97 24.20 -14.19
CA ILE A 4 21.77 24.84 -15.51
C ILE A 4 22.96 24.57 -16.42
N ARG A 5 24.19 24.72 -15.92
CA ARG A 5 25.42 24.37 -16.71
C ARG A 5 25.41 22.90 -17.15
N ALA A 6 24.86 22.01 -16.32
CA ALA A 6 24.74 20.59 -16.64
C ALA A 6 23.53 20.24 -17.51
N GLY A 7 22.73 21.24 -17.94
CA GLY A 7 21.54 21.04 -18.77
C GLY A 7 20.27 20.67 -17.99
N MET A 8 20.21 20.92 -16.70
CA MET A 8 18.98 20.70 -15.93
C MET A 8 17.94 21.77 -16.27
N HIS A 9 16.75 21.34 -16.68
CA HIS A 9 15.67 22.20 -17.11
C HIS A 9 14.69 22.55 -15.99
N LEU A 10 14.46 21.62 -15.04
CA LEU A 10 13.49 21.75 -13.97
C LEU A 10 14.07 21.21 -12.65
N GLU A 11 14.03 22.02 -11.59
CA GLU A 11 14.42 21.63 -10.25
C GLU A 11 13.17 21.27 -9.43
N MET A 12 13.07 20.01 -8.93
CA MET A 12 11.94 19.55 -8.14
C MET A 12 12.40 18.74 -6.91
N PRO A 13 11.95 19.13 -5.71
CA PRO A 13 11.34 20.42 -5.37
C PRO A 13 12.39 21.53 -5.43
N GLY A 14 12.03 22.65 -6.03
CA GLY A 14 12.91 23.81 -6.12
C GLY A 14 12.88 24.65 -4.83
N LYS A 15 13.94 25.45 -4.65
CA LYS A 15 13.89 26.55 -3.68
C LYS A 15 12.87 27.60 -4.14
N PRO A 16 12.33 28.44 -3.22
CA PRO A 16 11.43 29.52 -3.62
C PRO A 16 12.00 30.33 -4.81
N ALA A 17 11.21 30.53 -5.86
CA ALA A 17 11.64 31.14 -7.12
C ALA A 17 12.41 32.46 -6.93
N ARG A 18 12.00 33.31 -5.95
CA ARG A 18 12.69 34.55 -5.60
C ARG A 18 14.15 34.36 -5.21
N ILE A 19 14.52 33.22 -4.60
CA ILE A 19 15.90 32.90 -4.21
C ILE A 19 16.67 32.38 -5.42
N THR A 20 16.12 31.43 -6.13
CA THR A 20 16.75 30.80 -7.28
C THR A 20 16.97 31.81 -8.42
N ASN A 21 15.95 32.62 -8.72
CA ASN A 21 16.07 33.66 -9.77
C ASN A 21 17.16 34.68 -9.45
N LYS A 22 17.24 35.15 -8.20
CA LYS A 22 18.28 36.06 -7.76
C LYS A 22 19.68 35.46 -7.95
N MET A 23 19.87 34.21 -7.55
CA MET A 23 21.13 33.48 -7.72
C MET A 23 21.52 33.31 -9.18
N ILE A 24 20.56 33.04 -10.08
CA ILE A 24 20.82 32.91 -11.53
C ILE A 24 21.22 34.24 -12.13
N VAL A 25 20.48 35.31 -11.82
CA VAL A 25 20.78 36.67 -12.31
C VAL A 25 22.14 37.14 -11.83
N GLU A 26 22.50 36.91 -10.57
CA GLU A 26 23.82 37.27 -10.03
C GLU A 26 24.94 36.46 -10.72
N ALA A 27 24.73 35.16 -10.94
CA ALA A 27 25.72 34.31 -11.64
C ALA A 27 25.97 34.77 -13.05
N ILE A 28 24.96 35.24 -13.80
CA ILE A 28 25.14 35.81 -15.15
C ILE A 28 25.93 37.14 -15.07
N LYS A 29 25.54 38.04 -14.14
CA LYS A 29 26.25 39.32 -13.97
C LYS A 29 27.71 39.13 -13.58
N ASN A 30 28.04 38.09 -12.88
CA ASN A 30 29.41 37.76 -12.43
C ASN A 30 30.18 36.92 -13.45
N ASN A 31 29.61 36.64 -14.63
CA ASN A 31 30.17 35.73 -15.65
C ASN A 31 30.41 34.30 -15.15
N GLU A 32 29.66 33.87 -14.15
CA GLU A 32 29.68 32.49 -13.63
C GLU A 32 28.75 31.56 -14.40
N LEU A 33 27.76 32.09 -15.13
CA LEU A 33 26.83 31.38 -16.00
C LEU A 33 26.70 32.15 -17.31
N ASP A 34 26.94 31.48 -18.43
CA ASP A 34 26.65 32.04 -19.74
C ASP A 34 25.15 32.14 -19.98
N GLU A 35 24.66 33.32 -20.35
CA GLU A 35 23.23 33.55 -20.64
C GLU A 35 22.72 32.63 -21.75
N LYS A 36 23.54 32.26 -22.72
CA LYS A 36 23.18 31.30 -23.77
C LYS A 36 22.85 29.92 -23.24
N GLN A 37 23.48 29.50 -22.14
CA GLN A 37 23.12 28.23 -21.45
C GLN A 37 21.75 28.31 -20.78
N LEU A 38 21.45 29.46 -20.16
CA LEU A 38 20.12 29.71 -19.61
C LEU A 38 19.07 29.75 -20.72
N ASP A 39 19.34 30.47 -21.82
CA ASP A 39 18.45 30.57 -22.98
C ASP A 39 18.12 29.19 -23.58
N ALA A 40 19.12 28.31 -23.69
CA ALA A 40 18.92 26.95 -24.18
C ALA A 40 17.95 26.15 -23.29
N VAL A 41 18.15 26.19 -21.96
CA VAL A 41 17.27 25.52 -21.01
C VAL A 41 15.85 26.11 -21.03
N VAL A 42 15.72 27.44 -21.09
CA VAL A 42 14.43 28.12 -21.18
C VAL A 42 13.69 27.76 -22.47
N LYS A 43 14.43 27.74 -23.61
CA LYS A 43 13.87 27.36 -24.92
C LYS A 43 13.27 25.96 -24.90
N ASP A 44 13.94 25.00 -24.27
CA ASP A 44 13.41 23.62 -24.17
C ASP A 44 12.15 23.54 -23.31
N ILE A 45 12.09 24.27 -22.19
CA ILE A 45 10.88 24.37 -21.37
C ILE A 45 9.75 25.01 -22.17
N LEU A 46 9.99 26.15 -22.81
CA LEU A 46 8.99 26.85 -23.62
C LEU A 46 8.48 26.00 -24.77
N ARG A 47 9.33 25.18 -25.38
CA ARG A 47 8.90 24.21 -26.40
C ARG A 47 7.84 23.26 -25.89
N ILE A 48 8.03 22.72 -24.69
CA ILE A 48 7.02 21.82 -24.08
C ILE A 48 5.74 22.58 -23.74
N VAL A 49 5.86 23.79 -23.19
CA VAL A 49 4.70 24.64 -22.88
C VAL A 49 3.88 24.94 -24.14
N PHE A 50 4.51 25.33 -25.24
CA PHE A 50 3.82 25.62 -26.49
C PHE A 50 3.23 24.34 -27.12
N LEU A 51 3.94 23.23 -27.10
CA LEU A 51 3.39 21.95 -27.54
C LEU A 51 2.13 21.57 -26.75
N ALA A 52 2.16 21.78 -25.43
CA ALA A 52 0.98 21.53 -24.60
C ALA A 52 -0.18 22.47 -24.95
N GLN A 53 0.12 23.75 -25.20
CA GLN A 53 -0.91 24.73 -25.60
C GLN A 53 -1.50 24.40 -26.97
N ASP A 54 -0.67 24.06 -27.97
CA ASP A 54 -1.12 23.70 -29.31
C ASP A 54 -1.95 22.40 -29.35
N ASN A 55 -1.73 21.51 -28.38
CA ASN A 55 -2.46 20.24 -28.24
C ASN A 55 -3.53 20.26 -27.12
N GLN A 56 -3.90 21.43 -26.65
CA GLN A 56 -4.94 21.58 -25.64
C GLN A 56 -6.26 21.06 -26.18
N GLN A 57 -6.89 20.14 -25.44
CA GLN A 57 -8.20 19.60 -25.77
C GLN A 57 -9.26 20.22 -24.87
N GLU A 58 -10.51 20.23 -25.33
CA GLU A 58 -11.63 20.60 -24.49
C GLU A 58 -11.69 19.69 -23.25
N PRO A 59 -11.99 20.24 -22.06
CA PRO A 59 -12.15 19.43 -20.86
C PRO A 59 -13.23 18.37 -21.07
N THR A 60 -12.91 17.12 -20.78
CA THR A 60 -13.88 16.03 -20.78
C THR A 60 -14.32 15.73 -19.35
N ASP A 61 -15.57 15.35 -19.17
CA ASP A 61 -16.07 14.92 -17.87
C ASP A 61 -15.30 13.70 -17.38
N ILE A 62 -14.84 13.75 -16.14
CA ILE A 62 -14.18 12.62 -15.50
C ILE A 62 -15.25 11.58 -15.17
N LYS A 63 -15.12 10.40 -15.75
CA LYS A 63 -16.03 9.27 -15.51
C LYS A 63 -15.66 8.54 -14.22
N VAL A 64 -15.96 9.18 -13.10
CA VAL A 64 -15.54 8.74 -11.76
C VAL A 64 -15.93 7.30 -11.49
N GLU A 65 -17.16 6.89 -11.81
CA GLU A 65 -17.61 5.52 -11.53
C GLU A 65 -16.92 4.48 -12.44
N GLU A 66 -16.74 4.77 -13.73
CA GLU A 66 -16.02 3.87 -14.64
C GLU A 66 -14.56 3.69 -14.18
N HIS A 67 -13.91 4.79 -13.77
CA HIS A 67 -12.54 4.74 -13.24
C HIS A 67 -12.47 4.01 -11.89
N HIS A 68 -13.49 4.14 -11.04
CA HIS A 68 -13.57 3.41 -9.78
C HIS A 68 -13.68 1.90 -10.02
N GLN A 69 -14.52 1.46 -10.97
CA GLN A 69 -14.65 0.05 -11.34
C GLN A 69 -13.36 -0.48 -11.98
N LEU A 70 -12.67 0.33 -12.79
CA LEU A 70 -11.37 -0.04 -13.34
C LEU A 70 -10.33 -0.22 -12.21
N ALA A 71 -10.29 0.70 -11.25
CA ALA A 71 -9.41 0.60 -10.07
C ALA A 71 -9.70 -0.67 -9.25
N ARG A 72 -10.99 -1.03 -9.04
CA ARG A 72 -11.41 -2.27 -8.38
C ARG A 72 -10.88 -3.51 -9.11
N LYS A 73 -11.02 -3.53 -10.43
CA LYS A 73 -10.54 -4.63 -11.27
C LYS A 73 -9.01 -4.77 -11.17
N VAL A 74 -8.27 -3.68 -11.35
CA VAL A 74 -6.79 -3.68 -11.28
C VAL A 74 -6.31 -4.15 -9.91
N ALA A 75 -6.93 -3.65 -8.83
CA ALA A 75 -6.59 -4.08 -7.48
C ALA A 75 -6.82 -5.58 -7.28
N ALA A 76 -7.94 -6.14 -7.75
CA ALA A 76 -8.24 -7.56 -7.63
C ALA A 76 -7.25 -8.44 -8.42
N GLU A 77 -6.85 -8.02 -9.62
CA GLU A 77 -5.86 -8.74 -10.44
C GLU A 77 -4.44 -8.72 -9.83
N ALA A 78 -4.12 -7.71 -9.01
CA ALA A 78 -2.83 -7.61 -8.31
C ALA A 78 -2.74 -8.51 -7.08
N MET A 79 -3.86 -8.92 -6.48
CA MET A 79 -3.87 -9.69 -5.24
C MET A 79 -3.23 -11.06 -5.42
N THR A 80 -2.45 -11.46 -4.40
CA THR A 80 -1.68 -12.70 -4.42
C THR A 80 -2.12 -13.62 -3.28
N LEU A 81 -2.57 -14.83 -3.61
CA LEU A 81 -2.93 -15.85 -2.62
C LEU A 81 -1.67 -16.52 -2.09
N LEU A 82 -1.28 -16.20 -0.84
CA LEU A 82 -0.08 -16.75 -0.21
C LEU A 82 -0.33 -18.10 0.45
N LYS A 83 -1.52 -18.29 1.05
CA LYS A 83 -1.90 -19.53 1.72
C LYS A 83 -3.39 -19.80 1.59
N ASN A 84 -3.75 -21.07 1.39
CA ASN A 84 -5.14 -21.56 1.44
C ASN A 84 -5.16 -23.05 1.77
N SER A 85 -4.56 -23.43 2.91
CA SER A 85 -4.28 -24.82 3.26
C SER A 85 -5.51 -25.69 3.48
N LYS A 86 -6.60 -25.09 3.95
CA LYS A 86 -7.88 -25.78 4.23
C LYS A 86 -8.93 -25.54 3.14
N LYS A 87 -8.58 -24.96 2.02
CA LYS A 87 -9.51 -24.53 0.97
C LYS A 87 -10.60 -23.61 1.53
N LEU A 88 -10.24 -22.75 2.50
CA LEU A 88 -11.15 -21.79 3.11
C LEU A 88 -11.67 -20.77 2.11
N LEU A 89 -10.77 -20.32 1.22
CA LEU A 89 -11.12 -19.39 0.13
C LEU A 89 -11.39 -20.17 -1.17
N PRO A 90 -12.35 -19.72 -1.99
CA PRO A 90 -13.28 -18.61 -1.72
C PRO A 90 -14.28 -18.94 -0.62
N LEU A 91 -14.74 -17.89 0.09
CA LEU A 91 -15.79 -18.03 1.11
C LEU A 91 -17.12 -18.36 0.45
N ASP A 92 -17.69 -19.51 0.83
CA ASP A 92 -18.98 -19.95 0.32
C ASP A 92 -20.12 -19.44 1.25
N LYS A 93 -20.93 -18.52 0.75
CA LYS A 93 -22.07 -17.94 1.45
C LYS A 93 -23.11 -18.99 1.91
N SER A 94 -23.14 -20.17 1.30
CA SER A 94 -24.04 -21.27 1.71
C SER A 94 -23.58 -21.92 3.00
N GLN A 95 -22.28 -21.92 3.27
CA GLN A 95 -21.66 -22.58 4.44
C GLN A 95 -21.55 -21.66 5.65
N TYR A 96 -21.32 -20.34 5.43
CA TYR A 96 -21.07 -19.38 6.50
C TYR A 96 -22.27 -18.44 6.67
N LYS A 97 -22.85 -18.41 7.87
CA LYS A 97 -23.98 -17.54 8.24
C LYS A 97 -23.57 -16.38 9.13
N LYS A 98 -22.42 -16.50 9.79
CA LYS A 98 -21.85 -15.48 10.67
C LYS A 98 -20.40 -15.23 10.28
N ILE A 99 -20.11 -14.00 9.88
CA ILE A 99 -18.76 -13.56 9.51
C ILE A 99 -18.31 -12.48 10.48
N ALA A 100 -17.15 -12.70 11.11
CA ALA A 100 -16.46 -11.67 11.88
C ALA A 100 -15.47 -10.93 11.00
N VAL A 101 -15.64 -9.62 10.87
CA VAL A 101 -14.68 -8.70 10.23
C VAL A 101 -13.86 -8.05 11.33
N ILE A 102 -12.57 -8.29 11.33
CA ILE A 102 -11.63 -7.86 12.35
C ILE A 102 -10.56 -6.97 11.76
N GLY A 103 -10.25 -5.86 12.42
CA GLY A 103 -9.19 -4.97 12.02
C GLY A 103 -9.68 -3.56 11.69
N GLU A 104 -9.00 -2.56 12.24
CA GLU A 104 -9.33 -1.14 12.04
C GLU A 104 -9.28 -0.72 10.57
N PHE A 105 -8.47 -1.39 9.75
CA PHE A 105 -8.42 -1.14 8.30
C PHE A 105 -9.73 -1.48 7.57
N ALA A 106 -10.66 -2.20 8.20
CA ALA A 106 -11.98 -2.44 7.62
C ALA A 106 -12.85 -1.18 7.60
N GLU A 107 -12.71 -0.32 8.59
CA GLU A 107 -13.43 0.94 8.76
C GLU A 107 -12.61 2.13 8.24
N ASN A 108 -11.29 2.13 8.52
CA ASN A 108 -10.34 3.17 8.13
C ASN A 108 -9.29 2.60 7.17
N PRO A 109 -9.57 2.55 5.86
CA PRO A 109 -8.75 1.84 4.89
C PRO A 109 -7.33 2.38 4.75
N ARG A 110 -6.34 1.52 4.78
CA ARG A 110 -4.99 1.79 4.32
C ARG A 110 -4.94 1.48 2.82
N TYR A 111 -5.06 2.48 1.97
CA TYR A 111 -5.30 2.30 0.54
C TYR A 111 -4.18 2.81 -0.37
N GLN A 112 -3.24 3.59 0.15
CA GLN A 112 -2.15 4.18 -0.63
C GLN A 112 -0.87 4.34 0.19
N GLY A 113 0.25 4.65 -0.47
CA GLY A 113 1.50 5.04 0.14
C GLY A 113 1.39 6.32 0.96
N ASN A 114 2.45 6.66 1.68
CA ASN A 114 2.58 7.90 2.43
C ASN A 114 3.67 8.77 1.77
N GLY A 115 3.60 10.09 2.01
CA GLY A 115 4.52 11.06 1.42
C GLY A 115 3.94 11.76 0.20
N SER A 116 4.77 12.07 -0.79
CA SER A 116 4.40 12.85 -1.98
C SER A 116 3.45 12.12 -2.94
N SER A 117 3.32 10.81 -2.81
CA SER A 117 2.41 9.99 -3.63
C SER A 117 0.93 10.08 -3.21
N GLN A 118 0.62 10.74 -2.09
CA GLN A 118 -0.74 10.81 -1.58
C GLN A 118 -1.68 11.57 -2.52
N VAL A 119 -2.81 10.95 -2.85
CA VAL A 119 -3.94 11.55 -3.58
C VAL A 119 -5.17 11.61 -2.69
N LYS A 120 -6.02 12.61 -2.90
CA LYS A 120 -7.34 12.69 -2.30
C LYS A 120 -8.32 12.02 -3.24
N PRO A 121 -8.82 10.82 -2.93
CA PRO A 121 -9.73 10.10 -3.81
C PRO A 121 -11.11 10.78 -3.82
N THR A 122 -11.78 10.70 -4.96
CA THR A 122 -13.18 11.19 -5.10
C THR A 122 -14.18 10.26 -4.45
N LYS A 123 -13.81 8.99 -4.29
CA LYS A 123 -14.59 7.93 -3.65
C LYS A 123 -13.60 7.00 -2.94
N LEU A 124 -13.92 6.55 -1.75
CA LEU A 124 -13.11 5.58 -1.00
C LEU A 124 -14.03 4.54 -0.37
N ASP A 125 -13.88 3.30 -0.80
CA ASP A 125 -14.66 2.19 -0.25
C ASP A 125 -14.09 1.75 1.11
N LYS A 126 -14.98 1.46 2.06
CA LYS A 126 -14.65 0.80 3.32
C LYS A 126 -15.02 -0.68 3.23
N PHE A 127 -14.16 -1.55 3.72
CA PHE A 127 -14.41 -2.99 3.62
C PHE A 127 -15.67 -3.41 4.36
N ILE A 128 -15.94 -2.82 5.53
CA ILE A 128 -17.11 -3.15 6.32
C ILE A 128 -18.43 -2.79 5.63
N ASP A 129 -18.44 -1.68 4.88
CA ASP A 129 -19.61 -1.26 4.11
C ASP A 129 -19.82 -2.17 2.91
N VAL A 130 -18.76 -2.40 2.12
CA VAL A 130 -18.80 -3.28 0.96
C VAL A 130 -19.29 -4.69 1.33
N ILE A 131 -18.76 -5.26 2.41
CA ILE A 131 -19.14 -6.63 2.79
C ILE A 131 -20.59 -6.71 3.27
N ARG A 132 -21.11 -5.67 3.94
CA ARG A 132 -22.52 -5.59 4.34
C ARG A 132 -23.44 -5.42 3.15
N ASP A 133 -23.12 -4.52 2.25
CA ASP A 133 -23.99 -4.13 1.14
C ASP A 133 -24.01 -5.16 0.01
N GLU A 134 -22.84 -5.68 -0.38
CA GLU A 134 -22.73 -6.55 -1.56
C GLU A 134 -22.73 -8.04 -1.19
N TYR A 135 -22.32 -8.40 0.03
CA TYR A 135 -22.11 -9.80 0.44
C TYR A 135 -22.94 -10.22 1.67
N GLY A 136 -23.49 -9.26 2.41
CA GLY A 136 -24.17 -9.50 3.69
C GLY A 136 -25.58 -10.08 3.60
N GLN A 137 -26.16 -10.25 2.41
CA GLN A 137 -27.52 -10.78 2.29
C GLN A 137 -27.62 -12.20 2.86
N GLY A 138 -28.39 -12.35 3.95
CA GLY A 138 -28.57 -13.62 4.66
C GLY A 138 -27.38 -14.04 5.52
N ILE A 139 -26.44 -13.13 5.78
CA ILE A 139 -25.26 -13.34 6.62
C ILE A 139 -25.23 -12.29 7.71
N GLU A 140 -25.00 -12.72 8.95
CA GLU A 140 -24.72 -11.83 10.09
C GLU A 140 -23.25 -11.37 10.03
N ILE A 141 -23.02 -10.07 9.91
CA ILE A 141 -21.68 -9.47 9.87
C ILE A 141 -21.43 -8.77 11.19
N SER A 142 -20.50 -9.28 11.98
CA SER A 142 -19.99 -8.63 13.19
C SER A 142 -18.65 -7.94 12.89
N TYR A 143 -18.33 -6.90 13.65
CA TYR A 143 -17.09 -6.12 13.49
C TYR A 143 -16.43 -5.88 14.85
N SER A 144 -15.09 -5.90 14.85
CA SER A 144 -14.25 -5.41 15.95
C SER A 144 -12.96 -4.82 15.39
N ALA A 145 -12.57 -3.67 15.93
CA ALA A 145 -11.35 -2.96 15.49
C ALA A 145 -10.07 -3.77 15.72
N GLY A 146 -9.97 -4.47 16.84
CA GLY A 146 -8.85 -5.35 17.18
C GLY A 146 -7.51 -4.66 17.47
N TYR A 147 -7.27 -3.48 16.90
CA TYR A 147 -6.11 -2.62 17.15
C TYR A 147 -6.46 -1.16 16.91
N SER A 148 -5.62 -0.24 17.38
CA SER A 148 -5.71 1.19 17.15
C SER A 148 -4.67 1.64 16.12
N LEU A 149 -4.99 2.66 15.30
CA LEU A 149 -4.04 3.30 14.37
C LEU A 149 -3.08 4.25 15.07
N SER A 150 -3.31 4.57 16.34
CA SER A 150 -2.43 5.41 17.18
C SER A 150 -1.19 4.69 17.71
N ASN A 151 -0.99 3.41 17.34
CA ASN A 151 0.10 2.53 17.82
C ASN A 151 0.08 2.26 19.34
N ASP A 152 -1.04 2.46 20.00
CA ASP A 152 -1.22 2.06 21.39
C ASP A 152 -1.54 0.55 21.43
N ASP A 153 -0.74 -0.22 22.15
CA ASP A 153 -0.98 -1.65 22.37
C ASP A 153 -2.12 -1.84 23.36
N ASP A 154 -3.35 -1.72 22.88
CA ASP A 154 -4.55 -1.97 23.70
C ASP A 154 -4.96 -3.45 23.66
N LEU A 155 -4.53 -4.22 24.63
CA LEU A 155 -4.86 -5.64 24.76
C LEU A 155 -6.35 -5.89 24.89
N SER A 156 -7.16 -4.92 25.34
CA SER A 156 -8.61 -5.05 25.45
C SER A 156 -9.28 -5.18 24.08
N LEU A 157 -8.78 -4.48 23.08
CA LEU A 157 -9.26 -4.56 21.67
C LEU A 157 -9.00 -5.96 21.09
N ILE A 158 -7.86 -6.56 21.41
CA ILE A 158 -7.51 -7.91 20.96
C ILE A 158 -8.43 -8.94 21.59
N ALA A 159 -8.70 -8.82 22.90
CA ALA A 159 -9.58 -9.73 23.61
C ALA A 159 -11.03 -9.67 23.09
N GLU A 160 -11.53 -8.45 22.82
CA GLU A 160 -12.85 -8.26 22.22
C GLU A 160 -12.92 -8.87 20.80
N ALA A 161 -11.92 -8.61 19.96
CA ALA A 161 -11.84 -9.17 18.62
C ALA A 161 -11.83 -10.70 18.61
N ALA A 162 -11.04 -11.32 19.50
CA ALA A 162 -11.01 -12.77 19.66
C ALA A 162 -12.37 -13.33 20.09
N LYS A 163 -13.08 -12.63 21.00
CA LYS A 163 -14.43 -13.00 21.41
C LYS A 163 -15.43 -12.92 20.27
N VAL A 164 -15.40 -11.83 19.48
CA VAL A 164 -16.26 -11.64 18.31
C VAL A 164 -15.99 -12.74 17.27
N ALA A 165 -14.71 -13.01 16.97
CA ALA A 165 -14.30 -14.06 16.04
C ALA A 165 -14.77 -15.46 16.48
N GLY A 166 -14.68 -15.78 17.78
CA GLY A 166 -15.11 -17.06 18.33
C GLY A 166 -16.61 -17.32 18.25
N GLN A 167 -17.42 -16.29 18.01
CA GLN A 167 -18.88 -16.38 17.85
C GLN A 167 -19.33 -16.51 16.39
N ALA A 168 -18.39 -16.38 15.44
CA ALA A 168 -18.65 -16.46 14.01
C ALA A 168 -18.28 -17.83 13.43
N ASP A 169 -18.74 -18.11 12.22
CA ASP A 169 -18.38 -19.32 11.47
C ASP A 169 -17.01 -19.17 10.78
N VAL A 170 -16.65 -17.93 10.46
CA VAL A 170 -15.39 -17.54 9.82
C VAL A 170 -14.98 -16.13 10.26
N ALA A 171 -13.67 -15.89 10.37
CA ALA A 171 -13.11 -14.57 10.63
C ALA A 171 -12.29 -14.09 9.43
N ILE A 172 -12.48 -12.82 9.08
CA ILE A 172 -11.66 -12.09 8.10
C ILE A 172 -10.90 -11.04 8.89
N VAL A 173 -9.58 -11.14 8.93
CA VAL A 173 -8.71 -10.17 9.61
C VAL A 173 -8.04 -9.27 8.56
N LEU A 174 -8.27 -7.97 8.67
CA LEU A 174 -7.55 -6.97 7.88
C LEU A 174 -6.41 -6.40 8.73
N ALA A 175 -5.18 -6.69 8.37
CA ALA A 175 -3.98 -6.22 9.06
C ALA A 175 -2.88 -5.87 8.05
N GLY A 176 -1.88 -5.12 8.46
CA GLY A 176 -0.82 -4.70 7.55
C GLY A 176 0.05 -3.60 8.15
N LEU A 177 0.69 -2.82 7.31
CA LEU A 177 1.57 -1.74 7.73
C LEU A 177 0.83 -0.40 7.77
N PRO A 178 0.72 0.27 8.93
CA PRO A 178 0.17 1.62 9.00
C PRO A 178 1.11 2.65 8.37
N LEU A 179 0.60 3.87 8.13
CA LEU A 179 1.36 4.98 7.51
C LEU A 179 2.69 5.29 8.22
N SER A 180 2.78 5.08 9.53
CA SER A 180 3.98 5.30 10.33
C SER A 180 5.08 4.28 10.09
N TYR A 181 4.75 3.12 9.53
CA TYR A 181 5.70 2.03 9.25
C TYR A 181 6.25 2.09 7.83
N GLU A 182 5.49 2.66 6.91
CA GLU A 182 5.79 2.62 5.48
C GLU A 182 5.49 3.97 4.85
N SER A 183 6.54 4.74 4.53
CA SER A 183 6.45 6.10 4.01
C SER A 183 7.65 6.44 3.14
N GLU A 184 7.45 7.36 2.19
CA GLU A 184 8.55 8.00 1.46
C GLU A 184 9.54 8.64 2.44
N GLY A 185 10.83 8.46 2.19
CA GLY A 185 11.92 9.05 2.97
C GLY A 185 12.22 8.35 4.30
N ILE A 186 11.62 7.19 4.56
CA ILE A 186 11.85 6.39 5.77
C ILE A 186 12.17 4.95 5.36
N ASP A 187 13.34 4.46 5.77
CA ASP A 187 13.69 3.06 5.64
C ASP A 187 13.23 2.27 6.87
N ARG A 188 12.54 1.16 6.65
CA ARG A 188 12.17 0.25 7.74
C ARG A 188 13.41 -0.45 8.29
N LYS A 189 13.48 -0.55 9.61
CA LYS A 189 14.57 -1.24 10.33
C LYS A 189 14.30 -2.73 10.52
N HIS A 190 13.08 -3.18 10.30
CA HIS A 190 12.62 -4.56 10.44
C HIS A 190 11.47 -4.81 9.47
N ILE A 191 11.13 -6.07 9.25
CA ILE A 191 10.03 -6.50 8.38
C ILE A 191 8.78 -6.94 9.16
N ASP A 192 8.75 -6.69 10.47
CA ASP A 192 7.62 -7.09 11.32
C ASP A 192 6.41 -6.16 11.11
N LEU A 193 5.22 -6.72 11.27
CA LEU A 193 4.00 -5.95 11.53
C LEU A 193 4.08 -5.27 12.91
N PRO A 194 3.24 -4.25 13.19
CA PRO A 194 3.04 -3.80 14.56
C PRO A 194 2.78 -4.97 15.49
N PRO A 195 3.36 -4.97 16.73
CA PRO A 195 3.18 -6.08 17.68
C PRO A 195 1.70 -6.40 17.94
N SER A 196 0.85 -5.39 18.05
CA SER A 196 -0.61 -5.53 18.21
C SER A 196 -1.27 -6.30 17.05
N HIS A 197 -0.83 -6.09 15.81
CA HIS A 197 -1.35 -6.83 14.65
C HIS A 197 -0.97 -8.32 14.71
N ASN A 198 0.29 -8.64 15.03
CA ASN A 198 0.73 -10.03 15.16
C ASN A 198 -0.02 -10.75 16.30
N GLN A 199 -0.18 -10.08 17.46
CA GLN A 199 -0.92 -10.62 18.60
C GLN A 199 -2.40 -10.82 18.29
N LEU A 200 -3.01 -9.86 17.59
CA LEU A 200 -4.40 -9.95 17.15
C LEU A 200 -4.63 -11.16 16.25
N ILE A 201 -3.81 -11.32 15.21
CA ILE A 201 -3.96 -12.43 14.26
C ILE A 201 -3.87 -13.77 14.98
N SER A 202 -2.89 -13.96 15.86
CA SER A 202 -2.74 -15.19 16.65
C SER A 202 -3.92 -15.41 17.60
N ALA A 203 -4.41 -14.36 18.29
CA ALA A 203 -5.54 -14.46 19.19
C ALA A 203 -6.84 -14.83 18.45
N VAL A 204 -7.08 -14.20 17.29
CA VAL A 204 -8.25 -14.50 16.44
C VAL A 204 -8.16 -15.93 15.88
N ALA A 205 -7.00 -16.33 15.35
CA ALA A 205 -6.81 -17.68 14.80
C ALA A 205 -7.03 -18.78 15.85
N LYS A 206 -6.62 -18.52 17.09
CA LYS A 206 -6.87 -19.42 18.22
C LYS A 206 -8.35 -19.53 18.58
N ALA A 207 -9.10 -18.43 18.50
CA ALA A 207 -10.53 -18.38 18.80
C ALA A 207 -11.39 -18.92 17.65
N GLN A 208 -10.96 -18.72 16.39
CA GLN A 208 -11.67 -19.12 15.17
C GLN A 208 -10.70 -19.77 14.17
N PRO A 209 -10.69 -21.11 14.06
CA PRO A 209 -9.80 -21.83 13.14
C PRO A 209 -10.01 -21.51 11.65
N ASN A 210 -11.22 -21.06 11.27
CA ASN A 210 -11.52 -20.62 9.92
C ASN A 210 -11.18 -19.13 9.78
N THR A 211 -9.91 -18.78 9.94
CA THR A 211 -9.43 -17.40 9.81
C THR A 211 -8.72 -17.19 8.50
N ALA A 212 -9.16 -16.18 7.74
CA ALA A 212 -8.49 -15.63 6.58
C ALA A 212 -7.91 -14.26 6.94
N VAL A 213 -6.64 -14.03 6.58
CA VAL A 213 -5.96 -12.73 6.76
C VAL A 213 -5.82 -12.05 5.41
N ALA A 214 -6.35 -10.83 5.29
CA ALA A 214 -6.11 -9.92 4.18
C ALA A 214 -5.02 -8.94 4.62
N LEU A 215 -3.83 -9.07 4.01
CA LEU A 215 -2.68 -8.24 4.30
C LEU A 215 -2.72 -6.95 3.48
N ILE A 216 -2.50 -5.82 4.12
CA ILE A 216 -2.53 -4.48 3.52
C ILE A 216 -1.19 -3.79 3.80
N ASN A 217 -0.24 -3.97 2.88
CA ASN A 217 1.13 -3.46 2.96
C ASN A 217 1.71 -3.27 1.55
N GLY A 218 2.69 -2.42 1.40
CA GLY A 218 3.36 -2.15 0.12
C GLY A 218 4.68 -2.90 -0.06
N SER A 219 5.17 -3.58 0.98
CA SER A 219 6.45 -4.28 0.99
C SER A 219 6.40 -5.55 1.84
N ALA A 220 7.39 -6.44 1.68
CA ALA A 220 7.45 -7.71 2.38
C ALA A 220 7.39 -7.58 3.92
N ILE A 221 6.71 -8.53 4.55
CA ILE A 221 6.55 -8.61 6.00
C ILE A 221 6.84 -10.02 6.50
N ALA A 222 7.32 -10.15 7.75
CA ALA A 222 7.38 -11.41 8.45
C ALA A 222 5.99 -11.80 8.98
N MET A 223 5.65 -13.08 8.87
CA MET A 223 4.37 -13.65 9.30
C MET A 223 4.58 -14.77 10.32
N PRO A 224 4.92 -14.46 11.61
CA PRO A 224 5.20 -15.49 12.61
C PRO A 224 4.01 -16.42 12.85
N TRP A 225 2.79 -15.96 12.59
CA TRP A 225 1.51 -16.66 12.72
C TRP A 225 1.08 -17.43 11.45
N VAL A 226 1.97 -17.53 10.43
CA VAL A 226 1.63 -18.13 9.13
C VAL A 226 1.01 -19.52 9.24
N ASP A 227 1.43 -20.33 10.20
CA ASP A 227 0.92 -21.69 10.40
C ASP A 227 -0.39 -21.75 11.24
N GLU A 228 -0.76 -20.67 11.89
CA GLU A 228 -1.95 -20.58 12.75
C GLU A 228 -3.23 -20.31 11.95
N VAL A 229 -3.14 -19.65 10.79
CA VAL A 229 -4.30 -19.22 9.99
C VAL A 229 -4.55 -20.13 8.80
N SER A 230 -5.80 -20.19 8.34
CA SER A 230 -6.22 -21.08 7.24
C SER A 230 -5.93 -20.50 5.86
N ALA A 231 -6.02 -19.17 5.68
CA ALA A 231 -5.75 -18.51 4.41
C ALA A 231 -5.08 -17.16 4.61
N ILE A 232 -4.26 -16.76 3.65
CA ILE A 232 -3.58 -15.46 3.62
C ILE A 232 -3.65 -14.91 2.19
N LEU A 233 -4.22 -13.74 2.06
CA LEU A 233 -4.31 -12.97 0.82
C LEU A 233 -3.49 -11.68 0.97
N GLU A 234 -2.46 -11.52 0.16
CA GLU A 234 -1.75 -10.25 0.04
C GLU A 234 -2.54 -9.33 -0.89
N THR A 235 -3.00 -8.19 -0.36
CA THR A 235 -3.91 -7.29 -1.07
C THR A 235 -3.26 -5.98 -1.49
N TRP A 236 -2.03 -5.77 -1.05
CA TRP A 236 -1.24 -4.58 -1.34
C TRP A 236 -1.94 -3.28 -0.88
N LEU A 237 -1.63 -2.18 -1.54
CA LEU A 237 -2.30 -0.90 -1.36
C LEU A 237 -3.26 -0.66 -2.54
N GLY A 238 -4.47 -1.21 -2.42
CA GLY A 238 -5.43 -1.37 -3.52
C GLY A 238 -6.09 -0.09 -4.04
N GLY A 239 -5.71 1.10 -3.57
CA GLY A 239 -6.31 2.36 -3.99
C GLY A 239 -7.75 2.53 -3.50
N GLN A 240 -8.47 3.48 -4.09
CA GLN A 240 -9.80 3.90 -3.66
C GLN A 240 -10.87 2.80 -3.69
N ALA A 241 -10.69 1.76 -4.49
CA ALA A 241 -11.61 0.64 -4.67
C ALA A 241 -11.06 -0.69 -4.13
N GLY A 242 -9.95 -0.63 -3.36
CA GLY A 242 -9.27 -1.81 -2.80
C GLY A 242 -10.17 -2.67 -1.92
N ALA A 243 -11.04 -2.05 -1.12
CA ALA A 243 -11.98 -2.76 -0.26
C ALA A 243 -12.95 -3.66 -1.08
N GLY A 244 -13.51 -3.14 -2.17
CA GLY A 244 -14.34 -3.92 -3.08
C GLY A 244 -13.57 -5.07 -3.74
N ALA A 245 -12.32 -4.82 -4.15
CA ALA A 245 -11.46 -5.83 -4.73
C ALA A 245 -11.12 -6.97 -3.75
N ILE A 246 -10.86 -6.64 -2.47
CA ILE A 246 -10.65 -7.63 -1.41
C ILE A 246 -11.87 -8.51 -1.26
N ALA A 247 -13.07 -7.92 -1.16
CA ALA A 247 -14.32 -8.66 -1.04
C ALA A 247 -14.55 -9.56 -2.26
N ASP A 248 -14.41 -9.05 -3.50
CA ASP A 248 -14.56 -9.83 -4.73
C ASP A 248 -13.65 -11.06 -4.75
N THR A 249 -12.41 -10.92 -4.26
CA THR A 249 -11.44 -12.01 -4.22
C THR A 249 -11.77 -13.02 -3.12
N LEU A 250 -12.09 -12.54 -1.90
CA LEU A 250 -12.42 -13.44 -0.77
C LEU A 250 -13.66 -14.28 -1.05
N PHE A 251 -14.66 -13.74 -1.75
CA PHE A 251 -15.89 -14.45 -2.10
C PHE A 251 -15.87 -15.14 -3.48
N GLY A 252 -14.72 -15.13 -4.17
CA GLY A 252 -14.52 -15.90 -5.40
C GLY A 252 -15.17 -15.30 -6.65
N LYS A 253 -15.57 -14.03 -6.64
CA LYS A 253 -15.98 -13.31 -7.83
C LYS A 253 -14.81 -13.08 -8.78
N VAL A 254 -13.60 -12.92 -8.20
CA VAL A 254 -12.32 -12.83 -8.91
C VAL A 254 -11.35 -13.86 -8.34
N ASN A 255 -10.66 -14.59 -9.22
CA ASN A 255 -9.58 -15.48 -8.82
C ASN A 255 -8.29 -14.68 -8.62
N PRO A 256 -7.61 -14.75 -7.45
CA PRO A 256 -6.36 -14.04 -7.22
C PRO A 256 -5.28 -14.55 -8.15
N SER A 257 -4.80 -13.69 -9.05
CA SER A 257 -3.84 -14.05 -10.11
C SER A 257 -2.51 -13.31 -10.00
N GLY A 258 -2.38 -12.36 -9.06
CA GLY A 258 -1.17 -11.64 -8.79
C GLY A 258 0.00 -12.57 -8.44
N LYS A 259 1.22 -12.06 -8.63
CA LYS A 259 2.46 -12.72 -8.27
C LYS A 259 3.28 -11.79 -7.40
N LEU A 260 3.97 -12.36 -6.42
CA LEU A 260 4.92 -11.60 -5.62
C LEU A 260 6.04 -11.05 -6.53
N ALA A 261 6.37 -9.77 -6.34
CA ALA A 261 7.52 -9.14 -7.00
C ALA A 261 8.84 -9.52 -6.31
N GLU A 262 8.76 -9.90 -5.04
CA GLU A 262 9.91 -10.32 -4.22
C GLU A 262 9.47 -11.42 -3.24
N THR A 263 10.44 -12.17 -2.73
CA THR A 263 10.19 -13.17 -1.69
C THR A 263 9.85 -12.49 -0.37
N PHE A 264 8.82 -12.98 0.34
CA PHE A 264 8.57 -12.61 1.73
C PHE A 264 9.41 -13.51 2.64
N PRO A 265 10.50 -12.99 3.22
CA PRO A 265 11.38 -13.78 4.08
C PRO A 265 10.70 -14.06 5.43
N LYS A 266 11.10 -15.15 6.10
CA LYS A 266 10.57 -15.46 7.43
C LYS A 266 11.08 -14.49 8.50
N ARG A 267 12.27 -13.96 8.30
CA ARG A 267 12.95 -12.98 9.16
C ARG A 267 13.87 -12.11 8.31
N LEU A 268 14.24 -10.96 8.82
CA LEU A 268 15.05 -9.97 8.09
C LEU A 268 16.41 -10.54 7.65
N GLU A 269 17.03 -11.37 8.51
CA GLU A 269 18.32 -11.99 8.26
C GLU A 269 18.34 -12.98 7.09
N ASP A 270 17.16 -13.45 6.66
CA ASP A 270 17.02 -14.31 5.50
C ASP A 270 17.05 -13.52 4.17
N SER A 271 17.02 -12.17 4.24
CA SER A 271 17.17 -11.30 3.07
C SER A 271 18.64 -11.30 2.61
N PRO A 272 18.92 -11.53 1.31
CA PRO A 272 20.28 -11.46 0.79
C PRO A 272 20.94 -10.08 0.97
N ALA A 273 20.16 -9.02 1.06
CA ALA A 273 20.63 -7.66 1.28
C ALA A 273 21.07 -7.39 2.74
N PHE A 274 20.69 -8.24 3.70
CA PHE A 274 20.86 -8.00 5.13
C PHE A 274 22.29 -7.62 5.55
N ILE A 275 23.28 -8.32 5.01
CA ILE A 275 24.70 -8.08 5.33
C ILE A 275 25.28 -6.85 4.60
N ASN A 276 24.58 -6.31 3.61
CA ASN A 276 25.07 -5.22 2.75
C ASN A 276 24.32 -3.90 2.96
N PHE A 277 23.16 -3.92 3.63
CA PHE A 277 22.33 -2.75 3.87
C PHE A 277 22.28 -2.40 5.37
N PRO A 278 22.41 -1.16 5.79
CA PRO A 278 22.48 0.08 4.99
C PRO A 278 23.86 0.41 4.39
N GLY A 279 24.84 -0.47 4.54
CA GLY A 279 26.20 -0.30 4.05
C GLY A 279 27.20 0.14 5.13
N GLU A 280 28.49 0.14 4.77
CA GLU A 280 29.60 0.54 5.62
C GLU A 280 30.47 1.57 4.88
N ASP A 281 31.05 2.52 5.59
CA ASP A 281 31.93 3.57 5.06
C ASP A 281 31.34 4.31 3.82
N GLY A 282 30.01 4.53 3.82
CA GLY A 282 29.32 5.20 2.72
C GLY A 282 29.17 4.36 1.45
N GLN A 283 29.41 3.05 1.53
CA GLN A 283 29.27 2.12 0.41
C GLN A 283 28.18 1.07 0.70
N VAL A 284 27.36 0.77 -0.31
CA VAL A 284 26.38 -0.32 -0.30
C VAL A 284 26.73 -1.28 -1.42
N ILE A 285 26.90 -2.56 -1.08
CA ILE A 285 27.24 -3.61 -2.04
C ILE A 285 25.95 -4.31 -2.48
N TYR A 286 25.60 -4.20 -3.76
CA TYR A 286 24.46 -4.91 -4.37
C TYR A 286 24.89 -6.35 -4.74
N GLY A 287 25.11 -7.19 -3.72
CA GLY A 287 25.65 -8.56 -3.88
C GLY A 287 24.77 -9.48 -4.70
N GLU A 288 23.45 -9.31 -4.64
CA GLU A 288 22.46 -10.10 -5.37
C GLU A 288 22.42 -9.81 -6.88
N ARG A 289 22.88 -8.63 -7.30
CA ARG A 289 22.85 -8.20 -8.70
C ARG A 289 21.45 -8.36 -9.30
N MET A 290 21.31 -9.22 -10.35
CA MET A 290 20.04 -9.48 -11.03
C MET A 290 19.09 -10.40 -10.24
N PHE A 291 19.52 -10.99 -9.14
CA PHE A 291 18.70 -11.89 -8.32
C PHE A 291 18.05 -11.21 -7.13
N VAL A 292 18.02 -9.87 -7.12
CA VAL A 292 17.35 -9.09 -6.09
C VAL A 292 15.87 -9.52 -5.97
N GLY A 293 15.40 -9.72 -4.74
CA GLY A 293 14.03 -10.12 -4.45
C GLY A 293 13.74 -11.63 -4.56
N TYR A 294 14.69 -12.42 -5.03
CA TYR A 294 14.57 -13.87 -5.17
C TYR A 294 15.55 -14.61 -4.24
#